data_8b699443861c96b1edb331734a080cdb
#
_entry.id   8b699443861c96b1edb331734a080cdb
#
_cell.length_a   1.000
_cell.length_b   1.000
_cell.length_c   1.000
_cell.angle_alpha   90.00
_cell.angle_beta   90.00
_cell.angle_gamma   90.00
#
_symmetry.space_group_name_H-M   'P 1'
#
loop_
_entity.id
_entity.type
_entity.pdbx_description
1 polymer ?
#
loop_
_entity_poly.entity_id
_entity_poly.type
_entity_poly.pdbx_seq_one_letter_code
_entity_poly.pdbx_strand_id
1 'polypeptide(L)'
;QASRDLQSTHHSLWTAILKKLTLEEEQTLVDTLHRARNGKRGNDQQQTNWWDLYQKIDLLYQKYEQQLMLSIHSTTTALTPEQRTRAQAVLSQLRTRWTQTLRKAFLDILETNPDAQAPEANQTEYQFIQHILDQIGISRIDDHTVFRNSDNLAWFRMLETLRTATADRLQASVLVTPNILELSKQQDTFRGKLISMRGEVRKAYRVQAPTNQLDIQQYYVLVIRPSGGGTTPLIVYCLQPPSGFPSLPDKDIDRSTTDMNDVVQVTGYFFKSWAHVGTQGQMFSSPLMLANSFQWFPHEQMPASTSAKPASQLPVWALIAIPLILAVGFTGGVYLMSRWTGQTATDTSPTDISQHLASLSDDEVAPPTREALQQLAEQNSSA
;
A
#
# COMPACT_ATOMS: atom_id res chain seq x y z
N GLN A 1 27.75 -7.57 4.12
CA GLN A 1 26.76 -8.65 4.18
C GLN A 1 26.27 -8.88 5.62
N ALA A 2 27.18 -9.08 6.59
CA ALA A 2 26.83 -9.31 8.01
C ALA A 2 25.92 -8.22 8.62
N SER A 3 26.15 -6.94 8.31
CA SER A 3 25.31 -5.83 8.78
C SER A 3 23.89 -5.87 8.17
N ARG A 4 23.75 -6.27 6.92
CA ARG A 4 22.44 -6.44 6.26
C ARG A 4 21.69 -7.64 6.85
N ASP A 5 22.36 -8.75 7.11
CA ASP A 5 21.79 -9.95 7.71
C ASP A 5 21.27 -9.63 9.13
N LEU A 6 22.04 -8.89 9.93
CA LEU A 6 21.62 -8.44 11.26
C LEU A 6 20.38 -7.54 11.19
N GLN A 7 20.40 -6.55 10.31
CA GLN A 7 19.30 -5.60 10.19
C GLN A 7 18.00 -6.29 9.72
N SER A 8 18.09 -7.21 8.75
CA SER A 8 16.98 -8.01 8.27
C SER A 8 16.42 -8.93 9.38
N THR A 9 17.30 -9.61 10.13
CA THR A 9 16.90 -10.49 11.23
C THR A 9 16.26 -9.70 12.37
N HIS A 10 16.80 -8.55 12.72
CA HIS A 10 16.25 -7.63 13.72
C HIS A 10 14.85 -7.16 13.33
N HIS A 11 14.68 -6.72 12.09
CA HIS A 11 13.38 -6.31 11.57
C HIS A 11 12.35 -7.47 11.61
N SER A 12 12.74 -8.67 11.16
CA SER A 12 11.88 -9.85 11.14
C SER A 12 11.46 -10.29 12.54
N LEU A 13 12.39 -10.26 13.50
CA LEU A 13 12.12 -10.57 14.92
C LEU A 13 11.07 -9.62 15.49
N TRP A 14 11.26 -8.31 15.32
CA TRP A 14 10.31 -7.32 15.83
C TRP A 14 8.97 -7.37 15.11
N THR A 15 8.96 -7.64 13.83
CA THR A 15 7.71 -7.87 13.10
C THR A 15 6.94 -9.07 13.66
N ALA A 16 7.64 -10.16 13.99
CA ALA A 16 7.01 -11.34 14.60
C ALA A 16 6.46 -11.07 16.00
N ILE A 17 7.19 -10.30 16.83
CA ILE A 17 6.76 -9.89 18.16
C ILE A 17 5.52 -9.00 18.08
N LEU A 18 5.59 -7.91 17.29
CA LEU A 18 4.54 -6.92 17.22
C LEU A 18 3.25 -7.48 16.59
N LYS A 19 3.33 -8.41 15.65
CA LYS A 19 2.16 -9.13 15.13
C LYS A 19 1.41 -9.98 16.17
N LYS A 20 1.98 -10.24 17.35
CA LYS A 20 1.30 -10.94 18.45
C LYS A 20 0.52 -10.01 19.38
N LEU A 21 0.62 -8.72 19.16
CA LEU A 21 -0.17 -7.73 19.89
C LEU A 21 -1.60 -7.71 19.33
N THR A 22 -2.55 -7.42 20.20
CA THR A 22 -3.93 -7.10 19.80
C THR A 22 -3.98 -5.70 19.19
N LEU A 23 -5.05 -5.36 18.48
CA LEU A 23 -5.24 -4.01 17.92
C LEU A 23 -5.22 -2.92 19.02
N GLU A 24 -5.77 -3.21 20.20
CA GLU A 24 -5.78 -2.30 21.34
C GLU A 24 -4.37 -2.10 21.92
N GLU A 25 -3.59 -3.17 22.03
CA GLU A 25 -2.21 -3.09 22.49
C GLU A 25 -1.30 -2.35 21.49
N GLU A 26 -1.49 -2.57 20.20
CA GLU A 26 -0.79 -1.83 19.16
C GLU A 26 -1.12 -0.34 19.22
N GLN A 27 -2.39 -0.01 19.43
CA GLN A 27 -2.84 1.34 19.61
C GLN A 27 -2.19 1.97 20.86
N THR A 28 -2.17 1.27 21.98
CA THR A 28 -1.49 1.69 23.21
C THR A 28 -0.01 1.95 22.96
N LEU A 29 0.66 1.08 22.20
CA LEU A 29 2.08 1.25 21.82
C LEU A 29 2.30 2.51 21.00
N VAL A 30 1.50 2.70 19.93
CA VAL A 30 1.59 3.89 19.06
C VAL A 30 1.39 5.18 19.85
N ASP A 31 0.36 5.22 20.71
CA ASP A 31 0.04 6.38 21.53
C ASP A 31 1.15 6.71 22.52
N THR A 32 1.70 5.68 23.12
CA THR A 32 2.78 5.85 24.08
C THR A 32 4.03 6.35 23.40
N LEU A 33 4.41 5.78 22.24
CA LEU A 33 5.55 6.26 21.46
C LEU A 33 5.34 7.70 20.95
N HIS A 34 4.11 8.03 20.52
CA HIS A 34 3.78 9.40 20.09
C HIS A 34 3.93 10.40 21.25
N ARG A 35 3.41 10.08 22.45
CA ARG A 35 3.58 10.94 23.63
C ARG A 35 5.05 11.09 24.03
N ALA A 36 5.79 9.98 24.09
CA ALA A 36 7.20 9.98 24.47
C ALA A 36 8.06 10.85 23.51
N ARG A 37 7.80 10.79 22.21
CA ARG A 37 8.47 11.64 21.21
C ARG A 37 8.18 13.12 21.40
N ASN A 38 6.99 13.47 21.88
CA ASN A 38 6.57 14.84 22.13
C ASN A 38 6.83 15.30 23.57
N GLY A 39 7.58 14.55 24.37
CA GLY A 39 7.91 14.87 25.76
C GLY A 39 6.69 14.88 26.69
N LYS A 40 5.60 14.20 26.31
CA LYS A 40 4.37 14.14 27.11
C LYS A 40 4.33 12.87 27.94
N ARG A 41 4.15 13.01 29.25
CA ARG A 41 3.91 11.89 30.16
C ARG A 41 2.46 11.41 30.06
N GLY A 42 2.23 10.10 30.16
CA GLY A 42 0.90 9.54 30.33
C GLY A 42 0.34 9.75 31.73
N ASN A 43 -0.99 9.73 31.89
CA ASN A 43 -1.62 9.65 33.20
C ASN A 43 -1.37 8.26 33.84
N ASP A 44 -1.75 8.07 35.11
CA ASP A 44 -1.46 6.85 35.85
C ASP A 44 -2.02 5.58 35.18
N GLN A 45 -3.23 5.65 34.62
CA GLN A 45 -3.84 4.53 33.88
C GLN A 45 -3.03 4.20 32.61
N GLN A 46 -2.58 5.22 31.88
CA GLN A 46 -1.76 5.03 30.69
C GLN A 46 -0.38 4.46 30.99
N GLN A 47 0.19 4.83 32.14
CA GLN A 47 1.46 4.25 32.63
C GLN A 47 1.28 2.79 33.03
N THR A 48 0.19 2.43 33.70
CA THR A 48 -0.14 1.04 34.03
C THR A 48 -0.33 0.21 32.77
N ASN A 49 -1.13 0.67 31.82
CA ASN A 49 -1.33 -0.02 30.55
C ASN A 49 -0.03 -0.19 29.77
N TRP A 50 0.85 0.83 29.82
CA TRP A 50 2.16 0.74 29.20
C TRP A 50 3.07 -0.27 29.90
N TRP A 51 3.06 -0.33 31.23
CA TRP A 51 3.83 -1.32 31.97
C TRP A 51 3.43 -2.75 31.65
N ASP A 52 2.14 -3.04 31.61
CA ASP A 52 1.59 -4.36 31.25
C ASP A 52 2.00 -4.75 29.83
N LEU A 53 1.88 -3.81 28.89
CA LEU A 53 2.29 -4.02 27.51
C LEU A 53 3.79 -4.26 27.39
N TYR A 54 4.62 -3.49 28.10
CA TYR A 54 6.06 -3.67 28.13
C TYR A 54 6.44 -5.07 28.63
N GLN A 55 5.83 -5.54 29.72
CA GLN A 55 6.08 -6.88 30.25
C GLN A 55 5.72 -7.96 29.21
N LYS A 56 4.64 -7.79 28.51
CA LYS A 56 4.26 -8.70 27.42
C LYS A 56 5.27 -8.70 26.27
N ILE A 57 5.75 -7.54 25.85
CA ILE A 57 6.77 -7.40 24.81
C ILE A 57 8.08 -8.06 25.26
N ASP A 58 8.54 -7.83 26.51
CA ASP A 58 9.76 -8.45 27.05
C ASP A 58 9.63 -9.98 27.07
N LEU A 59 8.50 -10.51 27.50
CA LEU A 59 8.23 -11.95 27.51
C LEU A 59 8.23 -12.53 26.09
N LEU A 60 7.61 -11.86 25.14
CA LEU A 60 7.62 -12.28 23.74
C LEU A 60 9.03 -12.26 23.16
N TYR A 61 9.81 -11.22 23.46
CA TYR A 61 11.21 -11.14 23.04
C TYR A 61 12.01 -12.34 23.57
N GLN A 62 11.95 -12.62 24.87
CA GLN A 62 12.64 -13.77 25.48
C GLN A 62 12.22 -15.10 24.84
N LYS A 63 10.93 -15.30 24.59
CA LYS A 63 10.42 -16.48 23.91
C LYS A 63 10.99 -16.65 22.50
N TYR A 64 10.99 -15.62 21.68
CA TYR A 64 11.53 -15.66 20.33
C TYR A 64 13.04 -15.82 20.31
N GLU A 65 13.76 -15.17 21.23
CA GLU A 65 15.21 -15.35 21.43
C GLU A 65 15.54 -16.81 21.75
N GLN A 66 14.79 -17.42 22.67
CA GLN A 66 14.96 -18.82 23.02
C GLN A 66 14.69 -19.75 21.83
N GLN A 67 13.65 -19.49 21.05
CA GLN A 67 13.35 -20.25 19.83
C GLN A 67 14.47 -20.16 18.80
N LEU A 68 15.02 -18.97 18.58
CA LEU A 68 16.18 -18.76 17.70
C LEU A 68 17.40 -19.54 18.19
N MET A 69 17.68 -19.49 19.50
CA MET A 69 18.77 -20.25 20.13
C MET A 69 18.61 -21.76 19.91
N LEU A 70 17.43 -22.28 20.15
CA LEU A 70 17.12 -23.70 19.91
C LEU A 70 17.27 -24.10 18.44
N SER A 71 16.83 -23.24 17.50
CA SER A 71 16.97 -23.51 16.07
C SER A 71 18.43 -23.56 15.59
N ILE A 72 19.29 -22.70 16.16
CA ILE A 72 20.73 -22.69 15.84
C ILE A 72 21.44 -23.97 16.37
N HIS A 73 20.97 -24.50 17.49
CA HIS A 73 21.57 -25.71 18.12
C HIS A 73 20.90 -27.01 17.67
N SER A 74 19.78 -26.94 16.97
CA SER A 74 19.05 -28.13 16.51
C SER A 74 19.87 -28.90 15.48
N THR A 75 19.92 -30.21 15.65
CA THR A 75 20.51 -31.16 14.69
C THR A 75 19.66 -31.28 13.41
N THR A 76 18.40 -30.90 13.48
CA THR A 76 17.45 -30.96 12.35
C THR A 76 17.71 -29.84 11.35
N THR A 77 18.30 -28.73 11.79
CA THR A 77 18.68 -27.62 10.89
C THR A 77 20.10 -27.88 10.36
N ALA A 78 20.24 -28.25 9.12
CA ALA A 78 21.53 -28.54 8.49
C ALA A 78 22.40 -27.28 8.27
N LEU A 79 22.68 -26.54 9.36
CA LEU A 79 23.60 -25.38 9.31
C LEU A 79 25.04 -25.86 9.27
N THR A 80 25.83 -25.32 8.34
CA THR A 80 27.27 -25.50 8.37
C THR A 80 27.90 -24.86 9.63
N PRO A 81 29.08 -25.28 10.07
CA PRO A 81 29.76 -24.67 11.22
C PRO A 81 29.92 -23.15 11.10
N GLU A 82 30.23 -22.66 9.90
CA GLU A 82 30.34 -21.23 9.61
C GLU A 82 29.01 -20.50 9.72
N GLN A 83 27.93 -21.08 9.19
CA GLN A 83 26.58 -20.52 9.31
C GLN A 83 26.11 -20.47 10.76
N ARG A 84 26.43 -21.50 11.55
CA ARG A 84 26.12 -21.54 12.97
C ARG A 84 26.87 -20.45 13.76
N THR A 85 28.16 -20.28 13.53
CA THR A 85 28.95 -19.21 14.14
C THR A 85 28.39 -17.84 13.80
N ARG A 86 28.02 -17.61 12.53
CA ARG A 86 27.40 -16.35 12.07
C ARG A 86 26.04 -16.13 12.75
N ALA A 87 25.21 -17.13 12.83
CA ALA A 87 23.89 -17.04 13.49
C ALA A 87 24.03 -16.72 14.98
N GLN A 88 25.00 -17.33 15.68
CA GLN A 88 25.30 -17.04 17.09
C GLN A 88 25.76 -15.59 17.28
N ALA A 89 26.62 -15.08 16.38
CA ALA A 89 27.06 -13.68 16.42
C ALA A 89 25.88 -12.71 16.23
N VAL A 90 24.98 -13.00 15.27
CA VAL A 90 23.77 -12.20 15.06
C VAL A 90 22.87 -12.22 16.31
N LEU A 91 22.64 -13.39 16.89
CA LEU A 91 21.85 -13.52 18.12
C LEU A 91 22.43 -12.72 19.29
N SER A 92 23.75 -12.77 19.47
CA SER A 92 24.45 -11.97 20.50
C SER A 92 24.25 -10.47 20.28
N GLN A 93 24.34 -9.99 19.03
CA GLN A 93 24.11 -8.59 18.69
C GLN A 93 22.65 -8.18 18.90
N LEU A 94 21.67 -9.05 18.58
CA LEU A 94 20.24 -8.79 18.85
C LEU A 94 19.99 -8.64 20.36
N ARG A 95 20.57 -9.53 21.17
CA ARG A 95 20.49 -9.46 22.66
C ARG A 95 21.08 -8.17 23.19
N THR A 96 22.27 -7.78 22.72
CA THR A 96 22.92 -6.54 23.11
C THR A 96 22.05 -5.34 22.76
N ARG A 97 21.51 -5.31 21.55
CA ARG A 97 20.63 -4.22 21.10
C ARG A 97 19.34 -4.15 21.92
N TRP A 98 18.71 -5.29 22.22
CA TRP A 98 17.55 -5.31 23.10
C TRP A 98 17.89 -4.75 24.50
N THR A 99 18.89 -5.31 25.15
CA THR A 99 19.19 -4.96 26.55
C THR A 99 19.75 -3.56 26.74
N GLN A 100 20.56 -3.06 25.80
CA GLN A 100 21.26 -1.79 25.94
C GLN A 100 20.55 -0.60 25.30
N THR A 101 19.64 -0.83 24.33
CA THR A 101 18.98 0.27 23.62
C THR A 101 17.45 0.22 23.74
N LEU A 102 16.78 -0.71 23.09
CA LEU A 102 15.30 -0.74 23.02
C LEU A 102 14.64 -0.91 24.38
N ARG A 103 15.11 -1.87 25.17
CA ARG A 103 14.57 -2.11 26.52
C ARG A 103 14.72 -0.87 27.39
N LYS A 104 15.90 -0.23 27.33
CA LYS A 104 16.15 1.01 28.07
C LYS A 104 15.23 2.11 27.58
N ALA A 105 15.10 2.32 26.26
CA ALA A 105 14.20 3.31 25.68
C ALA A 105 12.74 3.10 26.14
N PHE A 106 12.28 1.85 26.23
CA PHE A 106 10.94 1.54 26.72
C PHE A 106 10.76 1.81 28.22
N LEU A 107 11.77 1.55 29.03
CA LEU A 107 11.74 1.87 30.48
C LEU A 107 11.82 3.38 30.72
N ASP A 108 12.60 4.09 29.94
CA ASP A 108 12.73 5.55 30.02
C ASP A 108 11.38 6.27 29.80
N ILE A 109 10.44 5.66 29.07
CA ILE A 109 9.08 6.20 28.90
C ILE A 109 8.35 6.30 30.27
N LEU A 110 8.59 5.35 31.18
CA LEU A 110 7.97 5.36 32.52
C LEU A 110 8.60 6.42 33.44
N GLU A 111 9.86 6.70 33.23
CA GLU A 111 10.66 7.59 34.09
C GLU A 111 10.69 9.04 33.57
N THR A 112 10.15 9.30 32.36
CA THR A 112 10.27 10.59 31.67
C THR A 112 9.68 11.73 32.50
N ASN A 113 10.53 12.72 32.81
CA ASN A 113 10.11 14.01 33.35
C ASN A 113 9.20 14.71 32.30
N PRO A 114 8.02 15.23 32.67
CA PRO A 114 7.06 15.82 31.72
C PRO A 114 7.62 16.99 30.89
N ASP A 115 8.75 17.60 31.36
CA ASP A 115 9.37 18.74 30.67
C ASP A 115 10.62 18.38 29.87
N ALA A 116 11.02 17.11 29.85
CA ALA A 116 12.23 16.68 29.15
C ALA A 116 11.88 16.02 27.79
N GLN A 117 12.50 16.53 26.73
CA GLN A 117 12.45 15.88 25.44
C GLN A 117 13.16 14.51 25.52
N ALA A 118 12.57 13.46 24.90
CA ALA A 118 13.20 12.15 24.89
C ALA A 118 14.62 12.23 24.33
N PRO A 119 15.61 11.55 24.96
CA PRO A 119 16.97 11.52 24.46
C PRO A 119 17.02 11.13 22.97
N GLU A 120 17.92 11.75 22.20
CA GLU A 120 18.03 11.53 20.73
C GLU A 120 18.25 10.04 20.40
N ALA A 121 18.98 9.32 21.23
CA ALA A 121 19.17 7.88 21.12
C ALA A 121 17.84 7.10 21.16
N ASN A 122 16.92 7.47 22.04
CA ASN A 122 15.62 6.83 22.17
C ASN A 122 14.71 7.15 20.99
N GLN A 123 14.84 8.33 20.38
CA GLN A 123 14.08 8.72 19.19
C GLN A 123 14.29 7.77 18.01
N THR A 124 15.53 7.31 17.79
CA THR A 124 15.85 6.35 16.73
C THR A 124 15.15 5.00 16.97
N GLU A 125 15.14 4.53 18.22
CA GLU A 125 14.50 3.25 18.56
C GLU A 125 12.97 3.35 18.46
N TYR A 126 12.38 4.47 18.87
CA TYR A 126 10.94 4.71 18.70
C TYR A 126 10.54 4.76 17.21
N GLN A 127 11.35 5.41 16.37
CA GLN A 127 11.13 5.45 14.92
C GLN A 127 11.21 4.05 14.29
N PHE A 128 12.16 3.22 14.74
CA PHE A 128 12.31 1.85 14.26
C PHE A 128 11.06 1.01 14.55
N ILE A 129 10.58 1.00 15.80
CA ILE A 129 9.38 0.27 16.19
C ILE A 129 8.16 0.81 15.43
N GLN A 130 8.04 2.13 15.32
CA GLN A 130 6.95 2.77 14.60
C GLN A 130 6.92 2.39 13.13
N HIS A 131 8.08 2.34 12.47
CA HIS A 131 8.17 1.91 11.08
C HIS A 131 7.65 0.48 10.87
N ILE A 132 7.96 -0.44 11.80
CA ILE A 132 7.44 -1.81 11.74
C ILE A 132 5.92 -1.84 11.94
N LEU A 133 5.39 -1.08 12.90
CA LEU A 133 3.95 -0.96 13.13
C LEU A 133 3.23 -0.39 11.90
N ASP A 134 3.81 0.61 11.24
CA ASP A 134 3.28 1.18 10.00
C ASP A 134 3.19 0.10 8.89
N GLN A 135 4.24 -0.73 8.73
CA GLN A 135 4.22 -1.84 7.77
C GLN A 135 3.18 -2.92 8.13
N ILE A 136 3.05 -3.27 9.41
CA ILE A 136 2.03 -4.21 9.89
C ILE A 136 0.64 -3.64 9.61
N GLY A 137 0.39 -2.37 9.95
CA GLY A 137 -0.87 -1.71 9.68
C GLY A 137 -1.23 -1.72 8.19
N ILE A 138 -0.28 -1.35 7.32
CA ILE A 138 -0.47 -1.38 5.86
C ILE A 138 -0.76 -2.80 5.36
N SER A 139 -0.08 -3.82 5.91
CA SER A 139 -0.27 -5.22 5.48
C SER A 139 -1.63 -5.81 5.85
N ARG A 140 -2.38 -5.18 6.76
CA ARG A 140 -3.73 -5.59 7.19
C ARG A 140 -4.86 -4.94 6.40
N ILE A 141 -4.53 -3.98 5.55
CA ILE A 141 -5.52 -3.31 4.73
C ILE A 141 -5.95 -4.27 3.63
N ASP A 142 -7.23 -4.63 3.59
CA ASP A 142 -7.81 -5.42 2.52
C ASP A 142 -8.56 -4.53 1.55
N ASP A 143 -8.36 -4.79 0.26
CA ASP A 143 -9.08 -4.13 -0.81
C ASP A 143 -10.51 -4.68 -0.96
N HIS A 144 -11.34 -3.91 -1.63
CA HIS A 144 -12.74 -4.25 -1.90
C HIS A 144 -13.57 -4.51 -0.63
N THR A 145 -13.14 -3.91 0.49
CA THR A 145 -13.83 -3.97 1.77
C THR A 145 -14.29 -2.58 2.23
N VAL A 146 -15.33 -2.53 3.06
CA VAL A 146 -15.68 -1.32 3.83
C VAL A 146 -14.54 -0.97 4.79
N PHE A 147 -14.63 0.19 5.42
CA PHE A 147 -13.67 0.58 6.46
C PHE A 147 -13.79 -0.34 7.69
N ARG A 148 -12.69 -0.86 8.19
CA ARG A 148 -12.64 -1.79 9.34
C ARG A 148 -11.73 -1.25 10.44
N ASN A 149 -11.92 -1.73 11.67
CA ASN A 149 -11.07 -1.34 12.80
C ASN A 149 -9.58 -1.64 12.56
N SER A 150 -9.26 -2.70 11.81
CA SER A 150 -7.89 -3.03 11.40
C SER A 150 -7.24 -1.96 10.51
N ASP A 151 -8.03 -1.15 9.83
CA ASP A 151 -7.56 -0.09 8.95
C ASP A 151 -7.12 1.17 9.73
N ASN A 152 -7.61 1.34 10.97
CA ASN A 152 -7.44 2.56 11.77
C ASN A 152 -5.96 2.92 11.97
N LEU A 153 -5.13 1.94 12.31
CA LEU A 153 -3.72 2.20 12.56
C LEU A 153 -3.03 2.84 11.36
N ALA A 154 -3.16 2.23 10.19
CA ALA A 154 -2.57 2.76 8.95
C ALA A 154 -3.20 4.10 8.55
N TRP A 155 -4.53 4.24 8.72
CA TRP A 155 -5.26 5.46 8.41
C TRP A 155 -4.70 6.67 9.17
N PHE A 156 -4.65 6.59 10.51
CA PHE A 156 -4.19 7.71 11.33
C PHE A 156 -2.70 7.96 11.18
N ARG A 157 -1.89 6.92 10.99
CA ARG A 157 -0.45 7.08 10.75
C ARG A 157 -0.15 7.80 9.44
N MET A 158 -0.83 7.46 8.36
CA MET A 158 -0.70 8.17 7.09
C MET A 158 -1.14 9.63 7.22
N LEU A 159 -2.26 9.90 7.89
CA LEU A 159 -2.74 11.27 8.13
C LEU A 159 -1.78 12.09 9.00
N GLU A 160 -1.20 11.50 10.04
CA GLU A 160 -0.18 12.16 10.86
C GLU A 160 1.04 12.56 10.02
N THR A 161 1.52 11.65 9.18
CA THR A 161 2.65 11.92 8.28
C THR A 161 2.31 13.04 7.29
N LEU A 162 1.12 13.01 6.71
CA LEU A 162 0.65 14.04 5.78
C LEU A 162 0.51 15.42 6.45
N ARG A 163 0.03 15.46 7.70
CA ARG A 163 -0.18 16.69 8.45
C ARG A 163 1.15 17.39 8.82
N THR A 164 2.19 16.59 9.08
CA THR A 164 3.51 17.12 9.50
C THR A 164 4.42 17.49 8.33
N ALA A 165 4.14 16.96 7.14
CA ALA A 165 4.94 17.23 5.94
C ALA A 165 4.49 18.52 5.24
N THR A 166 5.44 19.28 4.71
CA THR A 166 5.14 20.43 3.83
C THR A 166 4.67 19.97 2.45
N ALA A 167 3.85 20.77 1.77
CA ALA A 167 3.35 20.46 0.44
C ALA A 167 4.48 20.21 -0.56
N ASP A 168 5.53 21.02 -0.54
CA ASP A 168 6.70 20.88 -1.42
C ASP A 168 7.43 19.57 -1.19
N ARG A 169 7.59 19.17 0.08
CA ARG A 169 8.24 17.91 0.44
C ARG A 169 7.40 16.71 -0.02
N LEU A 170 6.09 16.78 0.16
CA LEU A 170 5.18 15.74 -0.33
C LEU A 170 5.27 15.61 -1.86
N GLN A 171 5.22 16.75 -2.57
CA GLN A 171 5.31 16.74 -4.04
C GLN A 171 6.65 16.20 -4.54
N ALA A 172 7.76 16.58 -3.91
CA ALA A 172 9.09 16.09 -4.25
C ALA A 172 9.28 14.58 -3.94
N SER A 173 8.50 14.03 -3.02
CA SER A 173 8.54 12.62 -2.62
C SER A 173 7.65 11.72 -3.49
N VAL A 174 6.87 12.27 -4.41
CA VAL A 174 6.08 11.49 -5.37
C VAL A 174 6.99 10.81 -6.36
N LEU A 175 7.04 9.49 -6.31
CA LEU A 175 7.86 8.69 -7.23
C LEU A 175 7.08 8.25 -8.48
N VAL A 176 5.76 8.19 -8.39
CA VAL A 176 4.90 7.61 -9.44
C VAL A 176 3.57 8.38 -9.50
N THR A 177 3.12 8.67 -10.71
CA THR A 177 1.78 9.21 -10.99
C THR A 177 0.97 8.15 -11.75
N PRO A 178 0.34 7.19 -11.04
CA PRO A 178 -0.41 6.13 -11.69
C PRO A 178 -1.68 6.66 -12.35
N ASN A 179 -2.17 5.93 -13.33
CA ASN A 179 -3.54 6.15 -13.82
C ASN A 179 -4.57 5.37 -12.96
N ILE A 180 -5.85 5.68 -13.11
CA ILE A 180 -6.92 5.07 -12.29
C ILE A 180 -7.03 3.56 -12.50
N LEU A 181 -6.72 3.07 -13.70
CA LEU A 181 -6.75 1.64 -14.01
C LEU A 181 -5.62 0.88 -13.31
N GLU A 182 -4.43 1.48 -13.25
CA GLU A 182 -3.30 0.92 -12.51
C GLU A 182 -3.63 0.83 -11.02
N LEU A 183 -4.20 1.90 -10.43
CA LEU A 183 -4.65 1.88 -9.03
C LEU A 183 -5.70 0.80 -8.78
N SER A 184 -6.59 0.55 -9.73
CA SER A 184 -7.66 -0.45 -9.59
C SER A 184 -7.18 -1.89 -9.80
N LYS A 185 -6.05 -2.11 -10.49
CA LYS A 185 -5.52 -3.45 -10.80
C LYS A 185 -4.29 -3.84 -9.99
N GLN A 186 -3.54 -2.88 -9.46
CA GLN A 186 -2.27 -3.10 -8.79
C GLN A 186 -2.24 -2.45 -7.39
N GLN A 187 -3.33 -2.66 -6.62
CA GLN A 187 -3.53 -2.02 -5.32
C GLN A 187 -2.34 -2.25 -4.39
N ASP A 188 -1.86 -3.50 -4.30
CA ASP A 188 -0.73 -3.86 -3.44
C ASP A 188 0.56 -3.10 -3.80
N THR A 189 0.73 -2.78 -5.08
CA THR A 189 1.90 -2.02 -5.54
C THR A 189 1.89 -0.58 -5.04
N PHE A 190 0.70 0.03 -4.91
CA PHE A 190 0.55 1.44 -4.57
C PHE A 190 0.15 1.68 -3.11
N ARG A 191 -0.35 0.67 -2.40
CA ARG A 191 -0.79 0.80 -0.99
C ARG A 191 0.32 1.37 -0.12
N GLY A 192 0.00 2.44 0.60
CA GLY A 192 0.94 3.15 1.46
C GLY A 192 1.98 3.98 0.72
N LYS A 193 1.91 4.09 -0.61
CA LYS A 193 2.79 4.96 -1.38
C LYS A 193 2.18 6.33 -1.62
N LEU A 194 3.04 7.32 -1.64
CA LEU A 194 2.69 8.69 -1.99
C LEU A 194 2.56 8.80 -3.52
N ILE A 195 1.37 9.20 -3.96
CA ILE A 195 1.03 9.36 -5.38
C ILE A 195 0.42 10.73 -5.61
N SER A 196 0.43 11.19 -6.87
CA SER A 196 -0.26 12.41 -7.28
C SER A 196 -1.28 12.08 -8.37
N MET A 197 -2.50 12.57 -8.19
CA MET A 197 -3.62 12.35 -9.11
C MET A 197 -4.26 13.68 -9.47
N ARG A 198 -4.63 13.84 -10.75
CA ARG A 198 -5.36 15.01 -11.24
C ARG A 198 -6.73 14.59 -11.76
N GLY A 199 -7.73 15.41 -11.54
CA GLY A 199 -9.08 15.13 -12.04
C GLY A 199 -10.06 16.25 -11.74
N GLU A 200 -11.29 16.04 -12.14
CA GLU A 200 -12.42 16.95 -11.97
C GLU A 200 -13.24 16.52 -10.74
N VAL A 201 -13.46 17.41 -9.79
CA VAL A 201 -14.32 17.15 -8.63
C VAL A 201 -15.77 17.07 -9.10
N ARG A 202 -16.41 15.93 -8.84
CA ARG A 202 -17.83 15.74 -9.16
C ARG A 202 -18.72 16.03 -7.95
N LYS A 203 -18.25 15.66 -6.77
CA LYS A 203 -18.94 15.92 -5.49
C LYS A 203 -17.93 16.25 -4.42
N ALA A 204 -18.31 17.14 -3.53
CA ALA A 204 -17.53 17.47 -2.34
C ALA A 204 -18.45 17.67 -1.13
N TYR A 205 -18.00 17.21 0.05
CA TYR A 205 -18.74 17.31 1.30
C TYR A 205 -17.80 17.14 2.51
N ARG A 206 -18.29 17.50 3.69
CA ARG A 206 -17.61 17.22 4.96
C ARG A 206 -18.24 16.00 5.62
N VAL A 207 -17.44 15.28 6.40
CA VAL A 207 -17.88 14.23 7.33
C VAL A 207 -17.19 14.45 8.67
N GLN A 208 -17.92 14.18 9.76
CA GLN A 208 -17.34 14.23 11.10
C GLN A 208 -16.34 13.08 11.26
N ALA A 209 -15.22 13.35 11.90
CA ALA A 209 -14.28 12.31 12.28
C ALA A 209 -14.71 11.67 13.59
N PRO A 210 -14.57 10.35 13.75
CA PRO A 210 -14.72 9.73 15.05
C PRO A 210 -13.65 10.26 16.02
N THR A 211 -13.90 10.16 17.33
CA THR A 211 -12.91 10.52 18.34
C THR A 211 -11.58 9.80 18.04
N ASN A 212 -10.51 10.57 17.94
CA ASN A 212 -9.20 10.07 17.58
C ASN A 212 -8.09 10.86 18.27
N GLN A 213 -6.87 10.30 18.28
CA GLN A 213 -5.73 10.86 19.01
C GLN A 213 -5.06 12.03 18.30
N LEU A 214 -5.34 12.22 17.03
CA LEU A 214 -4.81 13.33 16.24
C LEU A 214 -5.67 14.59 16.36
N ASP A 215 -6.74 14.56 17.16
CA ASP A 215 -7.72 15.64 17.30
C ASP A 215 -8.30 16.10 15.95
N ILE A 216 -8.42 15.17 15.01
CA ILE A 216 -9.08 15.44 13.73
C ILE A 216 -10.58 15.49 14.00
N GLN A 217 -11.21 16.64 13.74
CA GLN A 217 -12.64 16.86 13.98
C GLN A 217 -13.49 16.46 12.75
N GLN A 218 -12.93 16.65 11.55
CA GLN A 218 -13.66 16.43 10.31
C GLN A 218 -12.72 16.11 9.15
N TYR A 219 -13.29 15.48 8.12
CA TYR A 219 -12.64 15.27 6.84
C TYR A 219 -13.40 16.01 5.74
N TYR A 220 -12.65 16.47 4.72
CA TYR A 220 -13.19 16.96 3.47
C TYR A 220 -13.07 15.86 2.44
N VAL A 221 -14.22 15.39 1.94
CA VAL A 221 -14.27 14.27 1.02
C VAL A 221 -14.53 14.77 -0.39
N LEU A 222 -13.66 14.42 -1.31
CA LEU A 222 -13.79 14.71 -2.73
C LEU A 222 -14.04 13.43 -3.51
N VAL A 223 -15.03 13.44 -4.36
CA VAL A 223 -15.31 12.42 -5.38
C VAL A 223 -14.81 12.96 -6.70
N ILE A 224 -13.70 12.44 -7.18
CA ILE A 224 -12.97 12.97 -8.33
C ILE A 224 -13.14 12.04 -9.53
N ARG A 225 -13.43 12.59 -10.69
CA ARG A 225 -13.28 11.92 -11.98
C ARG A 225 -11.84 12.11 -12.45
N PRO A 226 -10.99 11.07 -12.44
CA PRO A 226 -9.59 11.22 -12.80
C PRO A 226 -9.39 11.67 -14.25
N SER A 227 -8.38 12.50 -14.48
CA SER A 227 -7.91 12.82 -15.82
C SER A 227 -7.29 11.58 -16.47
N GLY A 228 -7.55 11.35 -17.76
CA GLY A 228 -7.03 10.16 -18.46
C GLY A 228 -8.08 9.07 -18.71
N GLY A 229 -9.34 9.31 -18.35
CA GLY A 229 -10.46 8.43 -18.66
C GLY A 229 -10.80 7.43 -17.54
N GLY A 230 -11.85 6.65 -17.80
CA GLY A 230 -12.41 5.71 -16.83
C GLY A 230 -13.67 6.26 -16.14
N THR A 231 -14.54 5.35 -15.74
CA THR A 231 -15.80 5.65 -15.05
C THR A 231 -15.68 5.53 -13.52
N THR A 232 -14.62 4.87 -13.05
CA THR A 232 -14.38 4.66 -11.62
C THR A 232 -13.94 5.97 -10.97
N PRO A 233 -14.68 6.50 -10.00
CA PRO A 233 -14.29 7.70 -9.28
C PRO A 233 -13.10 7.39 -8.34
N LEU A 234 -12.26 8.39 -8.11
CA LEU A 234 -11.29 8.42 -7.03
C LEU A 234 -11.91 9.11 -5.82
N ILE A 235 -11.87 8.48 -4.67
CA ILE A 235 -12.31 9.07 -3.41
C ILE A 235 -11.10 9.60 -2.66
N VAL A 236 -11.18 10.86 -2.20
CA VAL A 236 -10.07 11.48 -1.45
C VAL A 236 -10.60 12.03 -0.13
N TYR A 237 -9.97 11.64 0.96
CA TYR A 237 -10.17 12.22 2.28
C TYR A 237 -9.04 13.21 2.56
N CYS A 238 -9.38 14.49 2.71
CA CYS A 238 -8.44 15.57 3.01
C CYS A 238 -8.66 16.10 4.43
N LEU A 239 -7.57 16.56 5.06
CA LEU A 239 -7.64 17.20 6.38
C LEU A 239 -8.10 18.66 6.27
N GLN A 240 -7.74 19.35 5.21
CA GLN A 240 -8.08 20.76 5.02
C GLN A 240 -8.22 21.11 3.54
N PRO A 241 -9.17 21.98 3.17
CA PRO A 241 -9.25 22.50 1.83
C PRO A 241 -8.20 23.62 1.63
N PRO A 242 -7.82 23.94 0.39
CA PRO A 242 -6.99 25.09 0.10
C PRO A 242 -7.73 26.40 0.37
N SER A 243 -6.98 27.50 0.54
CA SER A 243 -7.55 28.82 0.74
C SER A 243 -8.44 29.22 -0.43
N GLY A 244 -9.59 29.79 -0.14
CA GLY A 244 -10.57 30.22 -1.15
C GLY A 244 -11.49 29.13 -1.69
N PHE A 245 -11.29 27.86 -1.28
CA PHE A 245 -12.18 26.78 -1.66
C PHE A 245 -13.58 27.00 -1.08
N PRO A 246 -14.67 26.69 -1.82
CA PRO A 246 -16.04 26.90 -1.34
C PRO A 246 -16.33 26.14 -0.03
N SER A 247 -17.20 26.71 0.80
CA SER A 247 -17.71 26.04 2.00
C SER A 247 -18.49 24.81 1.60
N LEU A 248 -18.19 23.68 2.23
CA LEU A 248 -18.82 22.40 1.93
C LEU A 248 -19.92 22.06 2.95
N PRO A 249 -21.02 21.44 2.52
CA PRO A 249 -22.07 20.95 3.39
C PRO A 249 -21.56 19.79 4.26
N ASP A 250 -22.15 19.62 5.42
CA ASP A 250 -21.92 18.49 6.30
C ASP A 250 -22.86 17.34 5.90
N LYS A 251 -22.30 16.26 5.37
CA LYS A 251 -23.06 15.11 4.87
C LYS A 251 -23.82 14.39 5.99
N ASP A 252 -23.28 14.40 7.19
CA ASP A 252 -23.88 13.71 8.34
C ASP A 252 -25.12 14.46 8.84
N ILE A 253 -25.17 15.79 8.65
CA ILE A 253 -26.30 16.65 9.05
C ILE A 253 -27.28 16.81 7.89
N ASP A 254 -26.81 17.33 6.76
CA ASP A 254 -27.66 17.74 5.65
C ASP A 254 -27.93 16.64 4.63
N ARG A 255 -27.10 15.58 4.63
CA ARG A 255 -27.03 14.55 3.57
C ARG A 255 -26.82 15.13 2.18
N SER A 256 -26.42 16.38 2.11
CA SER A 256 -26.18 17.09 0.86
C SER A 256 -24.72 16.95 0.39
N THR A 257 -24.50 17.22 -0.87
CA THR A 257 -23.18 17.29 -1.48
C THR A 257 -23.14 18.48 -2.42
N THR A 258 -21.98 19.13 -2.52
CA THR A 258 -21.79 20.18 -3.53
C THR A 258 -21.32 19.53 -4.82
N ASP A 259 -22.11 19.67 -5.88
CA ASP A 259 -21.68 19.30 -7.23
C ASP A 259 -20.73 20.36 -7.76
N MET A 260 -19.57 19.92 -8.23
CA MET A 260 -18.51 20.78 -8.73
C MET A 260 -17.99 20.21 -10.05
N ASN A 261 -17.35 21.08 -10.84
CA ASN A 261 -16.67 20.67 -12.07
C ASN A 261 -15.24 21.26 -12.11
N ASP A 262 -14.74 21.70 -10.98
CA ASP A 262 -13.41 22.26 -10.88
C ASP A 262 -12.33 21.19 -10.94
N VAL A 263 -11.20 21.51 -11.52
CA VAL A 263 -10.05 20.63 -11.58
C VAL A 263 -9.25 20.74 -10.29
N VAL A 264 -8.81 19.59 -9.80
CA VAL A 264 -7.91 19.50 -8.64
C VAL A 264 -6.73 18.57 -8.95
N GLN A 265 -5.62 18.84 -8.28
CA GLN A 265 -4.49 17.93 -8.21
C GLN A 265 -4.27 17.57 -6.75
N VAL A 266 -4.28 16.28 -6.45
CA VAL A 266 -4.16 15.75 -5.10
C VAL A 266 -2.87 14.96 -5.00
N THR A 267 -2.05 15.29 -3.99
CA THR A 267 -0.88 14.50 -3.60
C THR A 267 -1.14 13.90 -2.24
N GLY A 268 -1.04 12.57 -2.13
CA GLY A 268 -1.38 11.85 -0.92
C GLY A 268 -1.06 10.37 -0.99
N TYR A 269 -1.37 9.65 0.08
CA TYR A 269 -1.19 8.21 0.13
C TYR A 269 -2.36 7.47 -0.52
N PHE A 270 -2.07 6.52 -1.39
CA PHE A 270 -3.06 5.52 -1.78
C PHE A 270 -3.31 4.58 -0.60
N PHE A 271 -4.57 4.47 -0.19
CA PHE A 271 -4.95 3.69 0.98
C PHE A 271 -5.42 2.29 0.59
N LYS A 272 -6.52 2.20 -0.15
CA LYS A 272 -7.10 0.93 -0.63
C LYS A 272 -8.13 1.14 -1.74
N SER A 273 -8.57 0.05 -2.36
CA SER A 273 -9.83 0.02 -3.10
C SER A 273 -10.99 -0.17 -2.12
N TRP A 274 -11.73 0.91 -1.86
CA TRP A 274 -12.80 0.96 -0.86
C TRP A 274 -14.13 0.52 -1.43
N ALA A 275 -14.77 -0.48 -0.81
CA ALA A 275 -16.11 -0.91 -1.13
C ALA A 275 -17.15 0.04 -0.52
N HIS A 276 -18.08 0.53 -1.31
CA HIS A 276 -19.16 1.40 -0.87
C HIS A 276 -20.45 1.10 -1.61
N VAL A 277 -21.57 1.47 -1.00
CA VAL A 277 -22.89 1.28 -1.60
C VAL A 277 -23.25 2.51 -2.42
N GLY A 278 -23.59 2.30 -3.68
CA GLY A 278 -24.11 3.35 -4.56
C GLY A 278 -25.57 3.71 -4.23
N THR A 279 -26.07 4.76 -4.88
CA THR A 279 -27.44 5.30 -4.66
C THR A 279 -28.56 4.31 -4.94
N GLN A 280 -28.30 3.31 -5.76
CA GLN A 280 -29.26 2.26 -6.12
C GLN A 280 -29.05 0.94 -5.35
N GLY A 281 -28.22 0.95 -4.28
CA GLY A 281 -27.95 -0.21 -3.44
C GLY A 281 -26.88 -1.18 -3.98
N GLN A 282 -26.32 -0.95 -5.17
CA GLN A 282 -25.24 -1.78 -5.71
C GLN A 282 -23.90 -1.45 -5.04
N MET A 283 -23.07 -2.49 -4.89
CA MET A 283 -21.71 -2.35 -4.37
C MET A 283 -20.76 -1.87 -5.45
N PHE A 284 -20.01 -0.83 -5.15
CA PHE A 284 -18.91 -0.32 -5.96
C PHE A 284 -17.60 -0.43 -5.20
N SER A 285 -16.50 -0.47 -5.94
CA SER A 285 -15.16 -0.34 -5.38
C SER A 285 -14.44 0.80 -6.06
N SER A 286 -13.95 1.74 -5.26
CA SER A 286 -13.26 2.93 -5.74
C SER A 286 -11.90 3.09 -5.05
N PRO A 287 -10.85 3.47 -5.77
CA PRO A 287 -9.59 3.85 -5.15
C PRO A 287 -9.81 4.97 -4.13
N LEU A 288 -9.21 4.81 -2.95
CA LEU A 288 -9.27 5.74 -1.84
C LEU A 288 -7.88 6.30 -1.53
N MET A 289 -7.78 7.61 -1.48
CA MET A 289 -6.57 8.34 -1.11
C MET A 289 -6.77 9.16 0.15
N LEU A 290 -5.67 9.34 0.88
CA LEU A 290 -5.57 10.26 2.02
C LEU A 290 -4.66 11.41 1.63
N ALA A 291 -5.07 12.64 1.91
CA ALA A 291 -4.29 13.84 1.63
C ALA A 291 -4.35 14.84 2.79
N ASN A 292 -3.34 15.68 2.93
CA ASN A 292 -3.44 16.82 3.84
C ASN A 292 -4.33 17.92 3.23
N SER A 293 -4.05 18.27 1.97
CA SER A 293 -4.79 19.25 1.19
C SER A 293 -4.65 18.90 -0.30
N PHE A 294 -5.14 19.74 -1.17
CA PHE A 294 -5.06 19.58 -2.62
C PHE A 294 -4.83 20.93 -3.30
N GLN A 295 -4.33 20.91 -4.53
CA GLN A 295 -4.27 22.11 -5.39
C GLN A 295 -5.60 22.22 -6.10
N TRP A 296 -6.22 23.41 -6.04
CA TRP A 296 -7.50 23.71 -6.66
C TRP A 296 -7.33 24.66 -7.83
N PHE A 297 -7.91 24.33 -8.97
CA PHE A 297 -7.91 25.12 -10.19
C PHE A 297 -9.36 25.45 -10.54
N PRO A 298 -9.89 26.61 -10.07
CA PRO A 298 -11.25 27.01 -10.36
C PRO A 298 -11.46 27.17 -11.86
N HIS A 299 -12.66 26.91 -12.33
CA HIS A 299 -13.00 26.84 -13.76
C HIS A 299 -12.64 28.12 -14.54
N GLU A 300 -12.73 29.28 -13.88
CA GLU A 300 -12.39 30.60 -14.46
C GLU A 300 -10.88 30.77 -14.72
N GLN A 301 -10.02 29.98 -14.09
CA GLN A 301 -8.56 30.05 -14.21
C GLN A 301 -7.96 28.96 -15.09
N MET A 302 -8.78 28.07 -15.66
CA MET A 302 -8.23 27.14 -16.65
C MET A 302 -7.77 27.98 -17.85
N PRO A 303 -6.45 28.06 -18.14
CA PRO A 303 -6.03 28.49 -19.46
C PRO A 303 -6.77 27.58 -20.42
N ALA A 304 -7.47 28.17 -21.39
CA ALA A 304 -8.15 27.41 -22.42
C ALA A 304 -7.19 26.30 -22.81
N SER A 305 -7.55 25.05 -22.49
CA SER A 305 -6.74 23.91 -22.86
C SER A 305 -6.42 24.15 -24.31
N THR A 306 -5.14 24.40 -24.59
CA THR A 306 -4.65 24.40 -25.95
C THR A 306 -5.09 23.04 -26.43
N SER A 307 -6.21 23.05 -27.11
CA SER A 307 -6.74 21.88 -27.78
C SER A 307 -5.55 21.37 -28.54
N ALA A 308 -4.90 20.34 -28.02
CA ALA A 308 -3.87 19.65 -28.77
C ALA A 308 -4.58 19.34 -30.07
N LYS A 309 -4.25 20.14 -31.08
CA LYS A 309 -4.79 20.04 -32.43
C LYS A 309 -4.77 18.54 -32.70
N PRO A 310 -5.91 17.87 -32.87
CA PRO A 310 -5.93 16.43 -32.97
C PRO A 310 -4.86 16.09 -33.99
N ALA A 311 -3.88 15.33 -33.59
CA ALA A 311 -2.78 14.92 -34.44
C ALA A 311 -3.45 14.47 -35.73
N SER A 312 -3.20 15.19 -36.80
CA SER A 312 -3.86 15.17 -38.09
C SER A 312 -4.63 13.87 -38.29
N GLN A 313 -5.96 13.92 -38.15
CA GLN A 313 -6.80 12.76 -38.47
C GLN A 313 -6.44 12.42 -39.90
N LEU A 314 -5.75 11.31 -40.09
CA LEU A 314 -5.53 10.79 -41.40
C LEU A 314 -6.92 10.73 -42.08
N PRO A 315 -7.11 11.33 -43.25
CA PRO A 315 -8.41 11.38 -43.90
C PRO A 315 -8.89 9.93 -44.03
N VAL A 316 -10.19 9.73 -43.81
CA VAL A 316 -10.81 8.38 -43.74
C VAL A 316 -10.42 7.47 -44.94
N TRP A 317 -10.19 8.09 -46.12
CA TRP A 317 -9.68 7.35 -47.28
C TRP A 317 -8.25 6.77 -47.06
N ALA A 318 -7.40 7.39 -46.24
CA ALA A 318 -6.06 6.86 -45.95
C ALA A 318 -6.11 5.59 -45.07
N LEU A 319 -7.11 5.45 -44.20
CA LEU A 319 -7.35 4.24 -43.41
C LEU A 319 -7.75 3.04 -44.26
N ILE A 320 -8.34 3.31 -45.48
CA ILE A 320 -8.72 2.28 -46.45
C ILE A 320 -7.57 2.04 -47.46
N ALA A 321 -6.92 3.13 -47.91
CA ALA A 321 -5.90 3.06 -48.93
C ALA A 321 -4.61 2.37 -48.46
N ILE A 322 -4.18 2.60 -47.20
CA ILE A 322 -2.95 2.02 -46.66
C ILE A 322 -3.00 0.49 -46.59
N PRO A 323 -4.05 -0.15 -46.01
CA PRO A 323 -4.14 -1.61 -46.00
C PRO A 323 -4.33 -2.19 -47.39
N LEU A 324 -5.00 -1.49 -48.31
CA LEU A 324 -5.16 -1.95 -49.70
C LEU A 324 -3.83 -1.96 -50.45
N ILE A 325 -3.01 -0.92 -50.30
CA ILE A 325 -1.66 -0.85 -50.91
C ILE A 325 -0.76 -1.93 -50.33
N LEU A 326 -0.81 -2.16 -49.01
CA LEU A 326 -0.06 -3.24 -48.38
C LEU A 326 -0.48 -4.63 -48.85
N ALA A 327 -1.81 -4.85 -49.01
CA ALA A 327 -2.31 -6.13 -49.51
C ALA A 327 -1.89 -6.38 -50.95
N VAL A 328 -1.96 -5.38 -51.84
CA VAL A 328 -1.53 -5.48 -53.25
C VAL A 328 0.00 -5.66 -53.32
N GLY A 329 0.76 -4.93 -52.52
CA GLY A 329 2.23 -5.06 -52.42
C GLY A 329 2.65 -6.44 -51.95
N PHE A 330 1.99 -6.99 -50.92
CA PHE A 330 2.24 -8.33 -50.41
C PHE A 330 1.90 -9.42 -51.41
N THR A 331 0.74 -9.33 -52.06
CA THR A 331 0.32 -10.29 -53.10
C THR A 331 1.22 -10.23 -54.32
N GLY A 332 1.64 -9.04 -54.77
CA GLY A 332 2.59 -8.84 -55.85
C GLY A 332 3.99 -9.38 -55.49
N GLY A 333 4.45 -9.16 -54.23
CA GLY A 333 5.72 -9.69 -53.73
C GLY A 333 5.74 -11.22 -53.71
N VAL A 334 4.69 -11.85 -53.18
CA VAL A 334 4.55 -13.31 -53.18
C VAL A 334 4.48 -13.88 -54.59
N TYR A 335 3.77 -13.21 -55.50
CA TYR A 335 3.68 -13.63 -56.91
C TYR A 335 5.03 -13.54 -57.62
N LEU A 336 5.81 -12.47 -57.43
CA LEU A 336 7.16 -12.34 -57.97
C LEU A 336 8.14 -13.35 -57.35
N MET A 337 8.03 -13.60 -56.06
CA MET A 337 8.88 -14.55 -55.32
C MET A 337 8.58 -16.01 -55.77
N SER A 338 7.32 -16.35 -56.04
CA SER A 338 6.92 -17.67 -56.55
C SER A 338 7.42 -17.92 -57.99
N ARG A 339 7.64 -16.88 -58.78
CA ARG A 339 8.19 -16.96 -60.09
C ARG A 339 9.70 -17.17 -60.14
N TRP A 340 10.40 -16.76 -59.07
CA TRP A 340 11.85 -16.88 -58.95
C TRP A 340 12.32 -18.15 -58.21
N THR A 341 11.41 -18.81 -57.45
CA THR A 341 11.69 -20.04 -56.69
C THR A 341 11.13 -21.31 -57.36
N GLY A 342 10.83 -21.24 -58.65
CA GLY A 342 10.54 -22.44 -59.42
C GLY A 342 11.79 -23.28 -59.62
N GLN A 343 12.16 -24.08 -58.65
CA GLN A 343 12.90 -25.36 -58.67
C GLN A 343 13.51 -25.62 -57.29
N THR A 344 12.84 -26.43 -56.54
CA THR A 344 13.31 -27.63 -55.82
C THR A 344 12.25 -28.02 -54.81
N ALA A 345 11.38 -28.90 -55.21
CA ALA A 345 10.53 -29.63 -54.28
C ALA A 345 11.41 -30.65 -53.57
N THR A 346 11.56 -30.53 -52.26
CA THR A 346 11.88 -31.66 -51.42
C THR A 346 10.71 -31.87 -50.45
N ASP A 347 10.14 -33.00 -50.63
CA ASP A 347 9.07 -33.63 -49.87
C ASP A 347 9.43 -33.67 -48.40
N THR A 348 8.72 -32.98 -47.55
CA THR A 348 8.75 -33.17 -46.09
C THR A 348 7.35 -33.47 -45.59
N SER A 349 7.17 -34.73 -45.28
CA SER A 349 5.95 -35.38 -44.83
C SER A 349 5.41 -34.75 -43.54
N PRO A 350 4.06 -34.67 -43.36
CA PRO A 350 3.43 -34.00 -42.20
C PRO A 350 3.49 -34.78 -40.86
N THR A 351 4.34 -35.80 -40.76
CA THR A 351 4.38 -36.71 -39.62
C THR A 351 5.26 -36.25 -38.44
N ASP A 352 6.06 -35.18 -38.64
CA ASP A 352 7.06 -34.80 -37.64
C ASP A 352 6.58 -33.74 -36.64
N ILE A 353 5.48 -33.07 -36.92
CA ILE A 353 4.92 -32.03 -36.02
C ILE A 353 4.05 -32.66 -34.92
N SER A 354 3.42 -33.81 -35.15
CA SER A 354 2.60 -34.50 -34.18
C SER A 354 3.41 -35.21 -33.09
N GLN A 355 4.66 -35.61 -33.37
CA GLN A 355 5.52 -36.20 -32.34
C GLN A 355 6.17 -35.18 -31.40
N HIS A 356 6.35 -33.94 -31.84
CA HIS A 356 6.90 -32.86 -30.99
C HIS A 356 5.85 -32.24 -30.03
N LEU A 357 4.58 -32.33 -30.37
CA LEU A 357 3.46 -31.90 -29.50
C LEU A 357 3.06 -32.98 -28.46
N ALA A 358 3.35 -34.24 -28.73
CA ALA A 358 3.09 -35.31 -27.77
C ALA A 358 4.11 -35.40 -26.64
N SER A 359 5.31 -34.83 -26.81
CA SER A 359 6.36 -34.79 -25.77
C SER A 359 6.25 -33.61 -24.79
N LEU A 360 5.29 -32.68 -24.97
CA LEU A 360 5.09 -31.51 -24.12
C LEU A 360 3.87 -31.65 -23.17
N SER A 361 3.21 -32.82 -23.15
CA SER A 361 1.96 -33.00 -22.37
C SER A 361 2.09 -33.82 -21.08
N ASP A 362 3.30 -34.21 -20.67
CA ASP A 362 3.49 -34.97 -19.43
C ASP A 362 4.50 -34.27 -18.51
N ASP A 363 4.12 -33.11 -17.97
CA ASP A 363 4.61 -32.66 -16.67
C ASP A 363 3.70 -31.57 -16.10
N GLU A 364 3.19 -31.84 -14.90
CA GLU A 364 2.58 -30.91 -13.95
C GLU A 364 1.13 -30.45 -14.20
N VAL A 365 0.22 -31.40 -14.09
CA VAL A 365 -1.21 -31.08 -13.82
C VAL A 365 -1.36 -30.80 -12.33
N ALA A 366 -1.56 -29.52 -11.97
CA ALA A 366 -2.06 -29.15 -10.66
C ALA A 366 -3.41 -29.83 -10.38
N PRO A 367 -3.68 -30.32 -9.14
CA PRO A 367 -4.91 -31.04 -8.82
C PRO A 367 -6.14 -30.17 -9.10
N PRO A 368 -7.25 -30.75 -9.55
CA PRO A 368 -8.43 -29.99 -9.96
C PRO A 368 -9.02 -29.26 -8.77
N THR A 369 -9.43 -28.03 -8.99
CA THR A 369 -9.99 -27.04 -8.04
C THR A 369 -11.10 -27.61 -7.12
N ARG A 370 -11.68 -28.74 -7.47
CA ARG A 370 -12.74 -29.42 -6.72
C ARG A 370 -12.25 -30.14 -5.47
N GLU A 371 -11.02 -30.68 -5.48
CA GLU A 371 -10.44 -31.34 -4.30
C GLU A 371 -9.94 -30.35 -3.26
N ALA A 372 -9.43 -29.19 -3.68
CA ALA A 372 -9.04 -28.11 -2.78
C ALA A 372 -10.24 -27.51 -2.03
N LEU A 373 -11.41 -27.44 -2.67
CA LEU A 373 -12.65 -26.97 -2.04
C LEU A 373 -13.26 -28.00 -1.08
N GLN A 374 -13.09 -29.30 -1.31
CA GLN A 374 -13.51 -30.35 -0.37
C GLN A 374 -12.64 -30.37 0.88
N GLN A 375 -11.34 -30.21 0.77
CA GLN A 375 -10.43 -30.15 1.92
C GLN A 375 -10.71 -28.94 2.82
N LEU A 376 -11.09 -27.79 2.25
CA LEU A 376 -11.51 -26.60 3.01
C LEU A 376 -12.86 -26.79 3.70
N ALA A 377 -13.78 -27.54 3.12
CA ALA A 377 -15.07 -27.85 3.73
C ALA A 377 -14.94 -28.85 4.90
N GLU A 378 -14.03 -29.79 4.84
CA GLU A 378 -13.76 -30.76 5.92
C GLU A 378 -13.01 -30.14 7.11
N GLN A 379 -12.13 -29.15 6.87
CA GLN A 379 -11.46 -28.39 7.94
C GLN A 379 -12.40 -27.49 8.74
N ASN A 380 -13.47 -26.99 8.12
CA ASN A 380 -14.47 -26.14 8.80
C ASN A 380 -15.56 -26.93 9.56
N SER A 381 -15.66 -28.26 9.39
CA SER A 381 -16.66 -29.07 10.09
C SER A 381 -16.10 -29.74 11.35
N SER A 382 -14.82 -29.53 11.68
CA SER A 382 -14.13 -30.11 12.84
C SER A 382 -13.63 -29.06 13.86
N ALA A 383 -14.16 -27.82 13.82
CA ALA A 383 -13.89 -26.76 14.79
C ALA A 383 -15.13 -26.42 15.61
#